data_3bdf5cefc91ce35ce50eb46734b0e20d
#
_entry.id   3bdf5cefc91ce35ce50eb46734b0e20d
#
_cell.length_a   1.000
_cell.length_b   1.000
_cell.length_c   1.000
_cell.angle_alpha   90.00
_cell.angle_beta   90.00
_cell.angle_gamma   90.00
#
_symmetry.space_group_name_H-M   'P 1'
#
loop_
_entity.id
_entity.type
_entity.pdbx_description
1 polymer ?
#
loop_
_entity_poly.entity_id
_entity_poly.type
_entity_poly.pdbx_seq_one_letter_code
_entity_poly.pdbx_strand_id
1 'polypeptide(L)'
;MRWTRRLWMTLAAASGFVAVAAGAFAAHGLADPRAQELMRTGATYEFMHAMATFACATFMQVGAARARFAPPFFLSGTLLFSGSLYALALGAPRLIGLVTPFGGLLFLAGWAVLAWAARGVDPVAKEA
;
A
#
# COMPACT_ATOMS: atom_id res chain seq x y z
N MET A 1 15.18 -0.55 15.30
CA MET A 1 13.74 -0.19 15.40
C MET A 1 12.92 -1.47 15.35
N ARG A 2 12.11 -1.71 16.36
CA ARG A 2 11.26 -2.89 16.36
C ARG A 2 10.06 -2.70 15.43
N TRP A 3 9.82 -3.65 14.53
CA TRP A 3 8.63 -3.71 13.68
C TRP A 3 7.42 -4.09 14.55
N THR A 4 6.64 -3.08 14.95
CA THR A 4 5.48 -3.25 15.82
C THR A 4 4.18 -2.92 15.08
N ARG A 5 3.05 -3.45 15.57
CA ARG A 5 1.72 -3.11 15.04
C ARG A 5 1.48 -1.60 15.08
N ARG A 6 1.87 -0.96 16.16
CA ARG A 6 1.78 0.51 16.29
C ARG A 6 2.53 1.21 15.17
N LEU A 7 3.76 0.78 14.88
CA LEU A 7 4.59 1.40 13.85
C LEU A 7 3.96 1.28 12.47
N TRP A 8 3.66 0.07 12.02
CA TRP A 8 3.15 -0.08 10.66
C TRP A 8 1.73 0.45 10.48
N MET A 9 0.89 0.49 11.51
CA MET A 9 -0.41 1.17 11.45
C MET A 9 -0.25 2.70 11.37
N THR A 10 0.73 3.26 12.09
CA THR A 10 1.07 4.69 11.96
C THR A 10 1.55 5.03 10.55
N LEU A 11 2.41 4.19 9.99
CA LEU A 11 2.88 4.35 8.61
C LEU A 11 1.74 4.23 7.60
N ALA A 12 0.81 3.31 7.81
CA ALA A 12 -0.38 3.16 6.97
C ALA A 12 -1.27 4.41 7.02
N ALA A 13 -1.48 4.98 8.20
CA ALA A 13 -2.25 6.22 8.36
C ALA A 13 -1.56 7.40 7.66
N ALA A 14 -0.25 7.53 7.83
CA ALA A 14 0.53 8.55 7.13
C ALA A 14 0.47 8.36 5.60
N SER A 15 0.53 7.12 5.16
CA SER A 15 0.42 6.77 3.73
C SER A 15 -0.96 7.16 3.17
N GLY A 16 -2.03 6.89 3.91
CA GLY A 16 -3.37 7.33 3.54
C GLY A 16 -3.49 8.86 3.40
N PHE A 17 -2.89 9.59 4.33
CA PHE A 17 -2.83 11.05 4.26
C PHE A 17 -2.12 11.52 2.97
N VAL A 18 -0.95 10.96 2.68
CA VAL A 18 -0.18 11.30 1.47
C VAL A 18 -0.98 10.96 0.21
N ALA A 19 -1.66 9.81 0.19
CA ALA A 19 -2.48 9.39 -0.96
C ALA A 19 -3.59 10.39 -1.26
N VAL A 20 -4.30 10.88 -0.25
CA VAL A 20 -5.34 11.88 -0.42
C VAL A 20 -4.75 13.20 -0.92
N ALA A 21 -3.65 13.64 -0.33
CA ALA A 21 -2.95 14.86 -0.74
C ALA A 21 -2.46 14.76 -2.19
N ALA A 22 -1.88 13.62 -2.59
CA ALA A 22 -1.41 13.39 -3.95
C ALA A 22 -2.58 13.37 -4.96
N GLY A 23 -3.70 12.76 -4.61
CA GLY A 23 -4.91 12.76 -5.43
C GLY A 23 -5.47 14.16 -5.64
N ALA A 24 -5.53 14.96 -4.60
CA ALA A 24 -5.94 16.36 -4.67
C ALA A 24 -4.97 17.19 -5.53
N PHE A 25 -3.68 16.98 -5.35
CA PHE A 25 -2.66 17.67 -6.15
C PHE A 25 -2.75 17.31 -7.64
N ALA A 26 -3.03 16.05 -7.96
CA ALA A 26 -3.24 15.61 -9.34
C ALA A 26 -4.40 16.38 -10.00
N ALA A 27 -5.49 16.59 -9.26
CA ALA A 27 -6.69 17.24 -9.77
C ALA A 27 -6.53 18.76 -9.91
N HIS A 28 -5.79 19.40 -8.98
CA HIS A 28 -5.78 20.86 -8.85
C HIS A 28 -4.41 21.51 -9.08
N GLY A 29 -3.31 20.79 -8.90
CA GLY A 29 -1.96 21.34 -8.96
C GLY A 29 -1.19 21.02 -10.24
N LEU A 30 -1.61 20.04 -11.02
CA LEU A 30 -0.94 19.61 -12.24
C LEU A 30 -1.77 19.98 -13.47
N ALA A 31 -1.10 20.56 -14.49
CA ALA A 31 -1.74 20.93 -15.75
C ALA A 31 -1.58 19.85 -16.83
N ASP A 32 -0.45 19.14 -16.85
CA ASP A 32 -0.17 18.13 -17.85
C ASP A 32 -1.01 16.87 -17.62
N PRO A 33 -1.80 16.41 -18.62
CA PRO A 33 -2.66 15.23 -18.46
C PRO A 33 -1.91 13.97 -18.10
N ARG A 34 -0.70 13.77 -18.62
CA ARG A 34 0.11 12.58 -18.30
C ARG A 34 0.60 12.63 -16.86
N ALA A 35 1.06 13.78 -16.40
CA ALA A 35 1.46 13.95 -15.00
C ALA A 35 0.29 13.72 -14.05
N GLN A 36 -0.90 14.22 -14.39
CA GLN A 36 -2.13 13.98 -13.63
C GLN A 36 -2.44 12.48 -13.52
N GLU A 37 -2.34 11.74 -14.63
CA GLU A 37 -2.61 10.30 -14.67
C GLU A 37 -1.62 9.53 -13.80
N LEU A 38 -0.32 9.83 -13.93
CA LEU A 38 0.73 9.18 -13.13
C LEU A 38 0.51 9.42 -11.62
N MET A 39 0.24 10.66 -11.24
CA MET A 39 -0.01 11.04 -9.84
C MET A 39 -1.27 10.36 -9.31
N ARG A 40 -2.34 10.34 -10.08
CA ARG A 40 -3.62 9.72 -9.71
C ARG A 40 -3.47 8.21 -9.53
N THR A 41 -2.76 7.54 -10.43
CA THR A 41 -2.49 6.11 -10.33
C THR A 41 -1.69 5.81 -9.05
N GLY A 42 -0.63 6.57 -8.80
CA GLY A 42 0.16 6.43 -7.58
C GLY A 42 -0.67 6.59 -6.33
N ALA A 43 -1.51 7.62 -6.28
CA ALA A 43 -2.38 7.92 -5.14
C ALA A 43 -3.42 6.81 -4.90
N THR A 44 -4.02 6.28 -5.96
CA THR A 44 -5.01 5.19 -5.87
C THR A 44 -4.38 3.92 -5.28
N TYR A 45 -3.23 3.51 -5.79
CA TYR A 45 -2.54 2.32 -5.29
C TYR A 45 -1.99 2.52 -3.88
N GLU A 46 -1.52 3.71 -3.56
CA GLU A 46 -1.08 4.03 -2.20
C GLU A 46 -2.24 3.92 -1.20
N PHE A 47 -3.37 4.50 -1.50
CA PHE A 47 -4.55 4.43 -0.64
C PHE A 47 -5.04 3.00 -0.47
N MET A 48 -5.13 2.26 -1.58
CA MET A 48 -5.55 0.86 -1.58
C MET A 48 -4.69 0.01 -0.63
N HIS A 49 -3.38 0.18 -0.68
CA HIS A 49 -2.45 -0.62 0.11
C HIS A 49 -2.28 -0.11 1.55
N ALA A 50 -2.56 1.16 1.81
CA ALA A 50 -2.74 1.66 3.17
C ALA A 50 -3.94 0.95 3.84
N MET A 51 -5.06 0.82 3.13
CA MET A 51 -6.23 0.09 3.63
C MET A 51 -5.93 -1.40 3.82
N ALA A 52 -5.21 -2.02 2.88
CA ALA A 52 -4.78 -3.41 3.01
C ALA A 52 -3.87 -3.61 4.24
N THR A 53 -3.03 -2.64 4.56
CA THR A 53 -2.19 -2.66 5.75
C THR A 53 -3.04 -2.65 7.03
N PHE A 54 -4.08 -1.83 7.10
CA PHE A 54 -5.02 -1.88 8.22
C PHE A 54 -5.78 -3.21 8.29
N ALA A 55 -6.15 -3.79 7.14
CA ALA A 55 -6.81 -5.09 7.10
C ALA A 55 -5.96 -6.19 7.76
N CYS A 56 -4.64 -6.08 7.71
CA CYS A 56 -3.74 -7.03 8.39
C CYS A 56 -3.99 -7.08 9.90
N ALA A 57 -4.32 -5.94 10.52
CA ALA A 57 -4.66 -5.90 11.95
C ALA A 57 -5.95 -6.67 12.23
N THR A 58 -6.96 -6.51 11.39
CA THR A 58 -8.23 -7.25 11.51
C THR A 58 -8.00 -8.75 11.35
N PHE A 59 -7.22 -9.17 10.36
CA PHE A 59 -6.85 -10.58 10.17
C PHE A 59 -6.21 -11.16 11.43
N MET A 60 -5.29 -10.42 12.04
CA MET A 60 -4.62 -10.88 13.27
C MET A 60 -5.60 -11.03 14.45
N GLN A 61 -6.62 -10.16 14.51
CA GLN A 61 -7.62 -10.23 15.58
C GLN A 61 -8.52 -11.46 15.48
N VAL A 62 -8.69 -12.00 14.28
CA VAL A 62 -9.53 -13.18 14.05
C VAL A 62 -8.71 -14.46 13.85
N GLY A 63 -7.50 -14.50 14.39
CA GLY A 63 -6.66 -15.69 14.43
C GLY A 63 -5.63 -15.82 13.31
N ALA A 64 -5.67 -14.98 12.28
CA ALA A 64 -4.74 -15.04 11.16
C ALA A 64 -3.42 -14.31 11.49
N ALA A 65 -2.64 -14.86 12.42
CA ALA A 65 -1.41 -14.24 12.94
C ALA A 65 -0.34 -13.99 11.86
N ARG A 66 -0.33 -14.79 10.79
CA ARG A 66 0.63 -14.63 9.67
C ARG A 66 0.42 -13.34 8.89
N ALA A 67 -0.73 -12.69 9.04
CA ALA A 67 -0.99 -11.40 8.41
C ALA A 67 0.03 -10.32 8.83
N ARG A 68 0.71 -10.49 9.96
CA ARG A 68 1.79 -9.60 10.42
C ARG A 68 2.96 -9.48 9.45
N PHE A 69 3.10 -10.43 8.52
CA PHE A 69 4.17 -10.42 7.52
C PHE A 69 3.82 -9.62 6.27
N ALA A 70 2.56 -9.25 6.05
CA ALA A 70 2.12 -8.53 4.86
C ALA A 70 2.44 -7.02 4.87
N PRO A 71 2.34 -6.28 6.00
CA PRO A 71 2.60 -4.84 6.02
C PRO A 71 3.94 -4.40 5.44
N PRO A 72 5.08 -5.09 5.68
CA PRO A 72 6.34 -4.72 5.05
C PRO A 72 6.27 -4.71 3.53
N PHE A 73 5.56 -5.66 2.93
CA PHE A 73 5.38 -5.73 1.48
C PHE A 73 4.52 -4.58 0.97
N PHE A 74 3.41 -4.28 1.63
CA PHE A 74 2.53 -3.19 1.22
C PHE A 74 3.19 -1.83 1.36
N LEU A 75 3.89 -1.58 2.45
CA LEU A 75 4.53 -0.29 2.70
C LEU A 75 5.75 -0.08 1.81
N SER A 76 6.61 -1.08 1.64
CA SER A 76 7.75 -0.99 0.71
C SER A 76 7.27 -0.94 -0.75
N GLY A 77 6.23 -1.68 -1.09
CA GLY A 77 5.60 -1.63 -2.41
C GLY A 77 5.05 -0.24 -2.72
N THR A 78 4.39 0.40 -1.76
CA THR A 78 3.92 1.79 -1.89
C THR A 78 5.07 2.74 -2.17
N LEU A 79 6.17 2.61 -1.43
CA LEU A 79 7.33 3.47 -1.60
C LEU A 79 7.90 3.35 -3.02
N LEU A 80 8.06 2.15 -3.53
CA LEU A 80 8.61 1.92 -4.86
C LEU A 80 7.60 2.19 -5.98
N PHE A 81 6.37 1.72 -5.85
CA PHE A 81 5.34 1.88 -6.89
C PHE A 81 4.83 3.32 -6.95
N SER A 82 4.17 3.77 -5.90
CA SER A 82 3.56 5.11 -5.88
C SER A 82 4.63 6.19 -5.83
N GLY A 83 5.73 5.98 -5.11
CA GLY A 83 6.85 6.93 -5.05
C GLY A 83 7.47 7.17 -6.41
N SER A 84 7.71 6.13 -7.22
CA SER A 84 8.24 6.27 -8.57
C SER A 84 7.28 6.98 -9.51
N LEU A 85 5.99 6.72 -9.41
CA LEU A 85 4.96 7.40 -10.21
C LEU A 85 4.87 8.89 -9.85
N TYR A 86 4.94 9.23 -8.57
CA TYR A 86 4.98 10.62 -8.12
C TYR A 86 6.22 11.34 -8.65
N ALA A 87 7.37 10.69 -8.58
CA ALA A 87 8.61 11.24 -9.10
C ALA A 87 8.52 11.51 -10.62
N LEU A 88 7.97 10.56 -11.38
CA LEU A 88 7.75 10.71 -12.82
C LEU A 88 6.78 11.86 -13.12
N ALA A 89 5.71 11.97 -12.35
CA ALA A 89 4.73 13.07 -12.52
C ALA A 89 5.36 14.45 -12.29
N LEU A 90 6.36 14.50 -11.41
CA LEU A 90 7.08 15.74 -11.07
C LEU A 90 8.31 16.00 -11.95
N GLY A 91 8.50 15.22 -13.01
CA GLY A 91 9.55 15.45 -14.00
C GLY A 91 10.82 14.63 -13.83
N ALA A 92 10.83 13.58 -13.00
CA ALA A 92 11.98 12.70 -12.88
C ALA A 92 12.31 11.99 -14.20
N PRO A 93 13.57 11.57 -14.42
CA PRO A 93 13.96 10.84 -15.62
C PRO A 93 13.15 9.57 -15.83
N ARG A 94 12.88 9.23 -17.09
CA ARG A 94 12.10 8.04 -17.47
C ARG A 94 12.64 6.74 -16.84
N LEU A 95 13.94 6.69 -16.54
CA LEU A 95 14.59 5.55 -15.91
C LEU A 95 13.95 5.17 -14.56
N ILE A 96 13.40 6.15 -13.84
CA ILE A 96 12.70 5.94 -12.56
C ILE A 96 11.49 5.01 -12.74
N GLY A 97 10.88 4.99 -13.92
CA GLY A 97 9.79 4.06 -14.24
C GLY A 97 10.16 2.58 -14.18
N LEU A 98 11.46 2.25 -14.23
CA LEU A 98 11.92 0.87 -14.04
C LEU A 98 11.76 0.36 -12.60
N VAL A 99 11.62 1.27 -11.64
CA VAL A 99 11.39 0.93 -10.22
C VAL A 99 9.93 0.51 -9.99
N THR A 100 9.00 1.07 -10.72
CA THR A 100 7.56 0.85 -10.53
C THR A 100 7.15 -0.64 -10.55
N PRO A 101 7.60 -1.47 -11.51
CA PRO A 101 7.25 -2.89 -11.51
C PRO A 101 7.70 -3.66 -10.27
N PHE A 102 8.83 -3.28 -9.67
CA PHE A 102 9.31 -3.92 -8.44
C PHE A 102 8.36 -3.63 -7.27
N GLY A 103 7.84 -2.40 -7.19
CA GLY A 103 6.81 -2.05 -6.23
C GLY A 103 5.54 -2.87 -6.44
N GLY A 104 5.13 -3.06 -7.70
CA GLY A 104 4.00 -3.92 -8.04
C GLY A 104 4.18 -5.37 -7.60
N LEU A 105 5.39 -5.92 -7.77
CA LEU A 105 5.70 -7.27 -7.28
C LEU A 105 5.62 -7.36 -5.76
N LEU A 106 6.06 -6.33 -5.04
CA LEU A 106 5.92 -6.28 -3.58
C LEU A 106 4.44 -6.25 -3.17
N PHE A 107 3.60 -5.52 -3.87
CA PHE A 107 2.16 -5.54 -3.63
C PHE A 107 1.59 -6.93 -3.81
N LEU A 108 1.92 -7.61 -4.90
CA LEU A 108 1.47 -8.98 -5.16
C LEU A 108 1.94 -9.94 -4.06
N ALA A 109 3.19 -9.80 -3.60
CA ALA A 109 3.70 -10.60 -2.50
C ALA A 109 2.91 -10.37 -1.20
N GLY A 110 2.57 -9.13 -0.90
CA GLY A 110 1.74 -8.79 0.27
C GLY A 110 0.35 -9.44 0.21
N TRP A 111 -0.30 -9.39 -0.94
CA TRP A 111 -1.59 -10.04 -1.15
C TRP A 111 -1.50 -11.57 -1.05
N ALA A 112 -0.43 -12.17 -1.59
CA ALA A 112 -0.19 -13.61 -1.45
C ALA A 112 -0.01 -14.00 0.03
N VAL A 113 0.69 -13.19 0.80
CA VAL A 113 0.86 -13.40 2.25
C VAL A 113 -0.49 -13.31 2.97
N LEU A 114 -1.34 -12.34 2.61
CA LEU A 114 -2.68 -12.23 3.19
C LEU A 114 -3.56 -13.43 2.85
N ALA A 115 -3.52 -13.90 1.62
CA ALA A 115 -4.26 -15.09 1.21
C ALA A 115 -3.80 -16.33 2.02
N TRP A 116 -2.49 -16.46 2.21
CA TRP A 116 -1.94 -17.52 3.07
C TRP A 116 -2.37 -17.36 4.52
N ALA A 117 -2.33 -16.14 5.06
CA ALA A 117 -2.73 -15.85 6.43
C ALA A 117 -4.20 -16.14 6.68
N ALA A 118 -5.06 -15.91 5.68
CA ALA A 118 -6.51 -16.15 5.79
C ALA A 118 -6.86 -17.59 6.17
N ARG A 119 -5.98 -18.55 5.85
CA ARG A 119 -6.16 -19.96 6.24
C ARG A 119 -6.11 -20.17 7.76
N GLY A 120 -5.58 -19.23 8.50
CA GLY A 120 -5.52 -19.25 9.96
C GLY A 120 -6.66 -18.52 10.65
N VAL A 121 -7.62 -17.97 9.90
CA VAL A 121 -8.80 -17.34 10.48
C VAL A 121 -9.58 -18.36 11.29
N ASP A 122 -9.95 -17.98 12.52
CA ASP A 122 -10.73 -18.85 13.39
C ASP A 122 -12.04 -19.23 12.72
N PRO A 123 -12.40 -20.53 12.71
CA PRO A 123 -13.71 -20.91 12.21
C PRO A 123 -14.77 -20.18 13.07
N VAL A 124 -15.77 -19.63 12.42
CA VAL A 124 -16.93 -19.08 13.13
C VAL A 124 -17.40 -20.16 14.09
N ALA A 125 -17.44 -19.86 15.38
CA ALA A 125 -17.95 -20.79 16.36
C ALA A 125 -19.31 -21.26 15.87
N LYS A 126 -19.45 -22.56 15.62
CA LYS A 126 -20.76 -23.14 15.40
C LYS A 126 -21.50 -22.87 16.70
N GLU A 127 -22.41 -21.92 16.67
CA GLU A 127 -23.33 -21.72 17.78
C GLU A 127 -23.98 -23.08 18.05
N ALA A 128 -23.67 -23.58 19.21
CA ALA A 128 -24.23 -24.85 19.63
C ALA A 128 -25.72 -24.69 19.86
#